data_016767e6d14ebb76fa85e5829b2d86dc
#
_entry.id   016767e6d14ebb76fa85e5829b2d86dc
#
_cell.length_a   1.000
_cell.length_b   1.000
_cell.length_c   1.000
_cell.angle_alpha   90.00
_cell.angle_beta   90.00
_cell.angle_gamma   90.00
#
_symmetry.space_group_name_H-M   'P 1'
#
loop_
_entity.id
_entity.type
_entity.pdbx_description
1 polymer ?
#
loop_
_entity_poly.entity_id
_entity_poly.type
_entity_poly.pdbx_seq_one_letter_code
_entity_poly.pdbx_strand_id
1 'polypeptide(L)'
;FLPAIAFFTVVDTCLCMGAGITMAQGFHWVDEDGVCFAFVGDSTFFASGMTGVVNAVYNDANMILCVLDNSTTAMTGHQPHPGTGRNMMGQFVDKVSIQKVLEGIGVKKIVTVDPLDLEASVAAVKECADIRGVKAIIFKSPCIAITKPSGKMEISEKCIQCKKCIREIGCPAIILKDGKVAIDESLCTGCGLCSQICPVGAIGGACNE
;
A
#
# COMPACT_ATOMS: atom_id res chain seq x y z
N PHE A 1 4.40 2.97 7.14
CA PHE A 1 3.79 2.68 8.44
C PHE A 1 2.31 2.99 8.34
N LEU A 2 1.45 1.97 8.25
CA LEU A 2 0.04 2.14 8.59
C LEU A 2 0.02 2.51 10.09
N PRO A 3 -0.68 3.58 10.49
CA PRO A 3 -0.81 3.90 11.90
C PRO A 3 -1.45 2.72 12.63
N ALA A 4 -1.02 2.47 13.85
CA ALA A 4 -1.42 1.29 14.63
C ALA A 4 -2.93 1.06 14.68
N ILE A 5 -3.73 2.12 14.68
CA ILE A 5 -5.21 2.04 14.69
C ILE A 5 -5.75 1.43 13.39
N ALA A 6 -5.23 1.82 12.21
CA ALA A 6 -5.66 1.23 10.93
C ALA A 6 -5.22 -0.25 10.84
N PHE A 7 -4.09 -0.61 11.42
CA PHE A 7 -3.63 -1.99 11.49
C PHE A 7 -4.60 -2.90 12.24
N PHE A 8 -5.11 -2.45 13.39
CA PHE A 8 -6.04 -3.25 14.21
C PHE A 8 -7.47 -3.34 13.65
N THR A 9 -7.85 -2.45 12.73
CA THR A 9 -9.21 -2.43 12.17
C THR A 9 -9.33 -3.06 10.79
N VAL A 10 -8.20 -3.34 10.11
CA VAL A 10 -8.17 -3.81 8.70
C VAL A 10 -7.39 -5.10 8.54
N VAL A 11 -6.55 -5.48 9.51
CA VAL A 11 -5.71 -6.67 9.44
C VAL A 11 -6.14 -7.66 10.52
N ASP A 12 -6.75 -8.77 10.10
CA ASP A 12 -7.23 -9.82 11.01
C ASP A 12 -6.08 -10.62 11.63
N THR A 13 -4.99 -10.82 10.88
CA THR A 13 -3.85 -11.63 11.34
C THR A 13 -2.52 -11.08 10.86
N CYS A 14 -1.48 -11.27 11.67
CA CYS A 14 -0.10 -10.96 11.33
C CYS A 14 0.83 -11.98 11.98
N LEU A 15 1.61 -12.70 11.17
CA LEU A 15 2.67 -13.61 11.64
C LEU A 15 4.05 -13.08 11.24
N CYS A 16 4.72 -13.75 10.33
CA CYS A 16 6.02 -13.34 9.82
C CYS A 16 5.93 -12.75 8.41
N MET A 17 7.01 -12.12 7.95
CA MET A 17 7.10 -11.48 6.63
C MET A 17 6.87 -12.53 5.52
N GLY A 18 5.87 -12.27 4.67
CA GLY A 18 5.46 -13.16 3.58
C GLY A 18 4.40 -14.20 3.95
N ALA A 19 4.17 -14.49 5.23
CA ALA A 19 3.19 -15.50 5.66
C ALA A 19 1.73 -15.11 5.32
N GLY A 20 1.43 -13.83 5.16
CA GLY A 20 0.08 -13.39 4.79
C GLY A 20 -0.47 -14.05 3.53
N ILE A 21 0.40 -14.40 2.57
CA ILE A 21 0.01 -15.08 1.32
C ILE A 21 -0.52 -16.49 1.60
N THR A 22 0.20 -17.26 2.41
CA THR A 22 -0.20 -18.63 2.75
C THR A 22 -1.37 -18.67 3.74
N MET A 23 -1.44 -17.68 4.62
CA MET A 23 -2.58 -17.51 5.53
C MET A 23 -3.87 -17.21 4.78
N ALA A 24 -3.85 -16.30 3.80
CA ALA A 24 -5.01 -15.99 2.96
C ALA A 24 -5.51 -17.24 2.20
N GLN A 25 -4.62 -18.11 1.76
CA GLN A 25 -4.99 -19.41 1.19
C GLN A 25 -5.70 -20.28 2.22
N GLY A 26 -5.16 -20.36 3.45
CA GLY A 26 -5.78 -21.13 4.53
C GLY A 26 -7.18 -20.63 4.88
N PHE A 27 -7.37 -19.32 4.95
CA PHE A 27 -8.70 -18.72 5.19
C PHE A 27 -9.69 -19.01 4.08
N HIS A 28 -9.25 -18.95 2.81
CA HIS A 28 -10.10 -19.29 1.69
C HIS A 28 -10.69 -20.72 1.79
N TRP A 29 -9.92 -21.69 2.28
CA TRP A 29 -10.41 -23.06 2.44
C TRP A 29 -11.40 -23.24 3.60
N VAL A 30 -11.47 -22.29 4.51
CA VAL A 30 -12.42 -22.28 5.63
C VAL A 30 -13.66 -21.45 5.29
N ASP A 31 -13.50 -20.40 4.49
CA ASP A 31 -14.55 -19.49 4.03
C ASP A 31 -14.38 -19.25 2.51
N GLU A 32 -14.99 -20.11 1.71
CA GLU A 32 -14.87 -20.08 0.25
C GLU A 32 -15.56 -18.87 -0.39
N ASP A 33 -16.53 -18.27 0.29
CA ASP A 33 -17.28 -17.08 -0.18
C ASP A 33 -16.55 -15.78 0.22
N GLY A 34 -15.68 -15.83 1.20
CA GLY A 34 -14.91 -14.70 1.69
C GLY A 34 -13.87 -14.19 0.68
N VAL A 35 -13.63 -12.88 0.69
CA VAL A 35 -12.56 -12.25 -0.07
C VAL A 35 -11.33 -12.08 0.81
N CYS A 36 -10.31 -12.90 0.60
CA CYS A 36 -9.08 -12.88 1.39
C CYS A 36 -8.04 -11.94 0.78
N PHE A 37 -7.51 -11.03 1.58
CA PHE A 37 -6.42 -10.13 1.20
C PHE A 37 -5.11 -10.56 1.85
N ALA A 38 -4.02 -10.54 1.07
CA ALA A 38 -2.67 -10.75 1.57
C ALA A 38 -1.79 -9.54 1.24
N PHE A 39 -1.18 -8.93 2.25
CA PHE A 39 -0.28 -7.79 2.07
C PHE A 39 1.18 -8.23 2.17
N VAL A 40 2.00 -7.77 1.23
CA VAL A 40 3.44 -8.04 1.21
C VAL A 40 4.21 -6.84 0.64
N GLY A 41 5.34 -6.48 1.25
CA GLY A 41 6.25 -5.50 0.67
C GLY A 41 7.02 -6.06 -0.54
N ASP A 42 7.49 -5.18 -1.43
CA ASP A 42 8.27 -5.53 -2.62
C ASP A 42 9.52 -6.37 -2.33
N SER A 43 10.30 -5.98 -1.35
CA SER A 43 11.49 -6.75 -0.92
C SER A 43 11.10 -8.14 -0.41
N THR A 44 10.08 -8.23 0.44
CA THR A 44 9.58 -9.50 0.96
C THR A 44 8.96 -10.38 -0.13
N PHE A 45 8.30 -9.78 -1.12
CA PHE A 45 7.80 -10.51 -2.29
C PHE A 45 8.91 -11.30 -2.96
N PHE A 46 10.05 -10.65 -3.22
CA PHE A 46 11.21 -11.33 -3.83
C PHE A 46 11.91 -12.31 -2.88
N ALA A 47 11.94 -12.03 -1.58
CA ALA A 47 12.65 -12.88 -0.60
C ALA A 47 11.90 -14.17 -0.27
N SER A 48 10.57 -14.09 -0.06
CA SER A 48 9.77 -15.24 0.42
C SER A 48 8.35 -15.30 -0.14
N GLY A 49 7.85 -14.23 -0.78
CA GLY A 49 6.46 -14.17 -1.23
C GLY A 49 6.17 -15.01 -2.46
N MET A 50 7.08 -15.08 -3.43
CA MET A 50 6.86 -15.74 -4.72
C MET A 50 6.41 -17.19 -4.59
N THR A 51 7.02 -17.97 -3.69
CA THR A 51 6.68 -19.39 -3.47
C THR A 51 5.24 -19.55 -2.96
N GLY A 52 4.80 -18.64 -2.10
CA GLY A 52 3.40 -18.61 -1.64
C GLY A 52 2.42 -18.31 -2.77
N VAL A 53 2.78 -17.41 -3.70
CA VAL A 53 1.93 -17.10 -4.87
C VAL A 53 1.85 -18.28 -5.83
N VAL A 54 2.98 -18.95 -6.10
CA VAL A 54 3.00 -20.18 -6.93
C VAL A 54 2.05 -21.22 -6.35
N ASN A 55 2.13 -21.45 -5.03
CA ASN A 55 1.25 -22.38 -4.33
C ASN A 55 -0.23 -21.95 -4.43
N ALA A 56 -0.54 -20.67 -4.29
CA ALA A 56 -1.91 -20.15 -4.41
C ALA A 56 -2.50 -20.37 -5.80
N VAL A 57 -1.72 -20.09 -6.85
CA VAL A 57 -2.14 -20.31 -8.25
C VAL A 57 -2.32 -21.80 -8.52
N TYR A 58 -1.37 -22.65 -8.10
CA TYR A 58 -1.43 -24.09 -8.30
C TYR A 58 -2.68 -24.71 -7.65
N ASN A 59 -3.08 -24.23 -6.48
CA ASN A 59 -4.25 -24.72 -5.75
C ASN A 59 -5.55 -23.96 -6.04
N ASP A 60 -5.56 -23.08 -7.04
CA ASP A 60 -6.73 -22.25 -7.44
C ASP A 60 -7.37 -21.47 -6.26
N ALA A 61 -6.54 -20.97 -5.35
CA ALA A 61 -7.01 -20.18 -4.22
C ALA A 61 -7.71 -18.87 -4.68
N ASN A 62 -8.75 -18.44 -3.95
CA ASN A 62 -9.42 -17.17 -4.22
C ASN A 62 -8.89 -16.09 -3.26
N MET A 63 -7.94 -15.29 -3.72
CA MET A 63 -7.33 -14.24 -2.89
C MET A 63 -6.85 -13.05 -3.71
N ILE A 64 -6.72 -11.91 -3.05
CA ILE A 64 -6.12 -10.69 -3.59
C ILE A 64 -4.76 -10.48 -2.93
N LEU A 65 -3.71 -10.55 -3.71
CA LEU A 65 -2.36 -10.19 -3.29
C LEU A 65 -2.14 -8.68 -3.45
N CYS A 66 -1.91 -7.99 -2.35
CA CYS A 66 -1.54 -6.58 -2.35
C CYS A 66 -0.02 -6.45 -2.17
N VAL A 67 0.69 -6.12 -3.25
CA VAL A 67 2.13 -5.85 -3.18
C VAL A 67 2.36 -4.36 -2.95
N LEU A 68 2.99 -4.02 -1.83
CA LEU A 68 3.34 -2.65 -1.46
C LEU A 68 4.75 -2.33 -2.01
N ASP A 69 4.81 -1.86 -3.26
CA ASP A 69 6.07 -1.50 -3.95
C ASP A 69 6.48 -0.08 -3.61
N ASN A 70 7.34 0.07 -2.61
CA ASN A 70 7.93 1.34 -2.24
C ASN A 70 9.34 1.57 -2.81
N SER A 71 9.78 0.68 -3.70
CA SER A 71 11.06 0.72 -4.43
C SER A 71 12.31 0.69 -3.54
N THR A 72 12.21 0.15 -2.32
CA THR A 72 13.34 -0.03 -1.41
C THR A 72 13.01 -0.98 -0.28
N THR A 73 14.02 -1.62 0.33
CA THR A 73 13.87 -2.36 1.60
C THR A 73 13.91 -1.38 2.76
N ALA A 74 12.80 -0.63 2.97
CA ALA A 74 12.79 0.53 3.88
C ALA A 74 13.07 0.17 5.35
N MET A 75 12.48 -0.92 5.85
CA MET A 75 12.47 -1.26 7.29
C MET A 75 13.87 -1.48 7.88
N THR A 76 14.81 -1.98 7.10
CA THR A 76 16.15 -2.35 7.57
C THR A 76 17.26 -1.41 7.11
N GLY A 77 16.92 -0.26 6.52
CA GLY A 77 17.88 0.77 6.15
C GLY A 77 18.03 0.99 4.62
N HIS A 78 16.95 0.82 3.88
CA HIS A 78 16.86 1.18 2.45
C HIS A 78 17.79 0.36 1.54
N GLN A 79 17.97 -0.92 1.85
CA GLN A 79 18.80 -1.81 1.02
C GLN A 79 18.16 -2.03 -0.36
N PRO A 80 18.99 -2.30 -1.39
CA PRO A 80 18.49 -2.73 -2.68
C PRO A 80 17.85 -4.13 -2.59
N HIS A 81 16.91 -4.39 -3.49
CA HIS A 81 16.31 -5.70 -3.75
C HIS A 81 16.14 -5.87 -5.28
N PRO A 82 15.76 -7.04 -5.80
CA PRO A 82 15.74 -7.29 -7.25
C PRO A 82 14.95 -6.25 -8.08
N GLY A 83 13.92 -5.64 -7.51
CA GLY A 83 13.11 -4.60 -8.17
C GLY A 83 13.72 -3.19 -8.18
N THR A 84 14.85 -2.94 -7.49
CA THR A 84 15.41 -1.58 -7.36
C THR A 84 16.33 -1.18 -8.52
N GLY A 85 16.91 -2.14 -9.26
CA GLY A 85 17.88 -1.89 -10.33
C GLY A 85 19.29 -1.60 -9.81
N ARG A 86 19.62 -2.02 -8.60
CA ARG A 86 20.96 -2.03 -8.03
C ARG A 86 21.25 -3.39 -7.42
N ASN A 87 22.45 -3.92 -7.69
CA ASN A 87 22.92 -5.13 -7.04
C ASN A 87 23.60 -4.83 -5.69
N MET A 88 24.00 -5.86 -4.97
CA MET A 88 24.66 -5.72 -3.65
C MET A 88 25.98 -4.95 -3.68
N MET A 89 26.64 -4.90 -4.83
CA MET A 89 27.88 -4.14 -5.04
C MET A 89 27.62 -2.67 -5.44
N GLY A 90 26.35 -2.25 -5.46
CA GLY A 90 25.94 -0.89 -5.82
C GLY A 90 25.90 -0.61 -7.33
N GLN A 91 26.19 -1.59 -8.17
CA GLN A 91 26.18 -1.44 -9.62
C GLN A 91 24.74 -1.39 -10.15
N PHE A 92 24.53 -0.62 -11.23
CA PHE A 92 23.25 -0.60 -11.93
C PHE A 92 23.06 -1.90 -12.71
N VAL A 93 21.90 -2.50 -12.56
CA VAL A 93 21.47 -3.73 -13.25
C VAL A 93 19.99 -3.61 -13.65
N ASP A 94 19.55 -4.48 -14.55
CA ASP A 94 18.15 -4.54 -14.94
C ASP A 94 17.26 -4.90 -13.74
N LYS A 95 16.11 -4.22 -13.63
CA LYS A 95 15.10 -4.48 -12.60
C LYS A 95 14.35 -5.76 -12.91
N VAL A 96 14.15 -6.59 -11.90
CA VAL A 96 13.18 -7.68 -11.98
C VAL A 96 11.78 -7.09 -11.77
N SER A 97 10.91 -7.24 -12.75
CA SER A 97 9.55 -6.71 -12.69
C SER A 97 8.64 -7.64 -11.89
N ILE A 98 8.04 -7.13 -10.82
CA ILE A 98 7.03 -7.85 -10.02
C ILE A 98 5.87 -8.27 -10.91
N GLN A 99 5.38 -7.37 -11.78
CA GLN A 99 4.29 -7.68 -12.71
C GLN A 99 4.62 -8.87 -13.61
N LYS A 100 5.79 -8.86 -14.27
CA LYS A 100 6.22 -9.98 -15.14
C LYS A 100 6.39 -11.29 -14.40
N VAL A 101 6.84 -11.25 -13.15
CA VAL A 101 6.94 -12.43 -12.29
C VAL A 101 5.54 -13.00 -12.01
N LEU A 102 4.59 -12.14 -11.62
CA LEU A 102 3.21 -12.54 -11.38
C LEU A 102 2.51 -13.08 -12.64
N GLU A 103 2.75 -12.45 -13.80
CA GLU A 103 2.29 -12.93 -15.11
C GLU A 103 2.86 -14.34 -15.40
N GLY A 104 4.16 -14.52 -15.19
CA GLY A 104 4.83 -15.82 -15.40
C GLY A 104 4.36 -16.93 -14.46
N ILE A 105 3.93 -16.57 -13.24
CA ILE A 105 3.31 -17.53 -12.30
C ILE A 105 1.88 -17.90 -12.73
N GLY A 106 1.21 -17.06 -13.52
CA GLY A 106 -0.16 -17.31 -14.00
C GLY A 106 -1.24 -16.62 -13.15
N VAL A 107 -0.93 -15.51 -12.49
CA VAL A 107 -1.93 -14.70 -11.78
C VAL A 107 -2.96 -14.14 -12.78
N LYS A 108 -4.26 -14.36 -12.52
CA LYS A 108 -5.36 -14.11 -13.49
C LYS A 108 -5.52 -12.62 -13.82
N LYS A 109 -5.38 -11.76 -12.82
CA LYS A 109 -5.54 -10.30 -12.98
C LYS A 109 -4.45 -9.60 -12.19
N ILE A 110 -3.78 -8.63 -12.82
CA ILE A 110 -2.77 -7.79 -12.18
C ILE A 110 -3.09 -6.33 -12.51
N VAL A 111 -3.20 -5.51 -11.47
CA VAL A 111 -3.43 -4.06 -11.59
C VAL A 111 -2.31 -3.33 -10.87
N THR A 112 -1.78 -2.29 -11.48
CA THR A 112 -0.78 -1.41 -10.81
C THR A 112 -1.40 -0.03 -10.64
N VAL A 113 -1.40 0.49 -9.40
CA VAL A 113 -1.97 1.79 -9.04
C VAL A 113 -1.02 2.56 -8.13
N ASP A 114 -1.13 3.88 -8.17
CA ASP A 114 -0.53 4.74 -7.15
C ASP A 114 -1.44 4.73 -5.91
N PRO A 115 -0.94 4.29 -4.73
CA PRO A 115 -1.74 4.29 -3.49
C PRO A 115 -2.14 5.70 -3.03
N LEU A 116 -1.51 6.74 -3.58
CA LEU A 116 -1.87 8.14 -3.31
C LEU A 116 -3.03 8.64 -4.17
N ASP A 117 -3.46 7.89 -5.18
CA ASP A 117 -4.72 8.07 -5.90
C ASP A 117 -5.78 7.18 -5.25
N LEU A 118 -6.63 7.78 -4.41
CA LEU A 118 -7.63 7.05 -3.64
C LEU A 118 -8.72 6.45 -4.54
N GLU A 119 -9.15 7.17 -5.56
CA GLU A 119 -10.21 6.71 -6.47
C GLU A 119 -9.74 5.51 -7.28
N ALA A 120 -8.56 5.58 -7.89
CA ALA A 120 -7.97 4.47 -8.62
C ALA A 120 -7.70 3.25 -7.72
N SER A 121 -7.24 3.48 -6.49
CA SER A 121 -7.00 2.40 -5.51
C SER A 121 -8.29 1.67 -5.13
N VAL A 122 -9.37 2.40 -4.85
CA VAL A 122 -10.68 1.83 -4.55
C VAL A 122 -11.26 1.07 -5.74
N ALA A 123 -11.12 1.63 -6.96
CA ALA A 123 -11.56 0.97 -8.18
C ALA A 123 -10.84 -0.37 -8.42
N ALA A 124 -9.50 -0.38 -8.25
CA ALA A 124 -8.70 -1.59 -8.39
C ALA A 124 -9.09 -2.70 -7.39
N VAL A 125 -9.36 -2.32 -6.14
CA VAL A 125 -9.82 -3.27 -5.11
C VAL A 125 -11.18 -3.87 -5.49
N LYS A 126 -12.14 -3.04 -5.91
CA LYS A 126 -13.47 -3.50 -6.34
C LYS A 126 -13.37 -4.42 -7.56
N GLU A 127 -12.63 -4.02 -8.58
CA GLU A 127 -12.42 -4.84 -9.78
C GLU A 127 -11.82 -6.21 -9.44
N CYS A 128 -10.82 -6.25 -8.56
CA CYS A 128 -10.22 -7.52 -8.14
C CYS A 128 -11.14 -8.36 -7.26
N ALA A 129 -12.01 -7.75 -6.45
CA ALA A 129 -12.94 -8.49 -5.60
C ALA A 129 -14.00 -9.29 -6.39
N ASP A 130 -14.38 -8.78 -7.57
CA ASP A 130 -15.39 -9.42 -8.44
C ASP A 130 -14.84 -10.60 -9.26
N ILE A 131 -13.53 -10.83 -9.24
CA ILE A 131 -12.87 -11.89 -10.02
C ILE A 131 -12.53 -13.07 -9.11
N ARG A 132 -12.80 -14.31 -9.52
CA ARG A 132 -12.41 -15.51 -8.78
C ARG A 132 -11.00 -15.97 -9.17
N GLY A 133 -10.25 -16.50 -8.20
CA GLY A 133 -8.89 -17.01 -8.31
C GLY A 133 -7.86 -16.05 -7.70
N VAL A 134 -6.58 -16.22 -8.03
CA VAL A 134 -5.51 -15.33 -7.54
C VAL A 134 -5.46 -14.07 -8.39
N LYS A 135 -5.59 -12.91 -7.74
CA LYS A 135 -5.43 -11.58 -8.34
C LYS A 135 -4.35 -10.82 -7.59
N ALA A 136 -3.74 -9.82 -8.23
CA ALA A 136 -2.74 -8.99 -7.59
C ALA A 136 -3.00 -7.50 -7.86
N ILE A 137 -2.82 -6.69 -6.82
CA ILE A 137 -2.77 -5.23 -6.91
C ILE A 137 -1.36 -4.80 -6.49
N ILE A 138 -0.64 -4.14 -7.38
CA ILE A 138 0.67 -3.56 -7.08
C ILE A 138 0.44 -2.09 -6.73
N PHE A 139 0.48 -1.77 -5.44
CA PHE A 139 0.46 -0.40 -4.96
C PHE A 139 1.86 0.17 -5.04
N LYS A 140 2.09 1.03 -6.04
CA LYS A 140 3.43 1.51 -6.35
C LYS A 140 3.58 2.99 -6.06
N SER A 141 4.35 3.31 -5.03
CA SER A 141 4.74 4.68 -4.69
C SER A 141 6.09 4.66 -3.96
N PRO A 142 7.07 5.48 -4.37
CA PRO A 142 8.38 5.47 -3.75
C PRO A 142 8.32 5.81 -2.26
N CYS A 143 9.16 5.17 -1.46
CA CYS A 143 9.28 5.49 -0.03
C CYS A 143 9.67 6.96 0.17
N ILE A 144 9.01 7.63 1.12
CA ILE A 144 9.28 9.04 1.46
C ILE A 144 10.73 9.29 1.86
N ALA A 145 11.44 8.28 2.34
CA ALA A 145 12.85 8.40 2.72
C ALA A 145 13.82 8.47 1.52
N ILE A 146 13.37 8.08 0.32
CA ILE A 146 14.15 8.14 -0.91
C ILE A 146 13.62 9.18 -1.91
N THR A 147 12.58 9.91 -1.53
CA THR A 147 11.96 10.99 -2.33
C THR A 147 12.08 12.34 -1.62
N LYS A 148 11.95 13.41 -2.38
CA LYS A 148 11.83 14.75 -1.79
C LYS A 148 10.36 15.02 -1.47
N PRO A 149 10.04 15.62 -0.31
CA PRO A 149 8.67 16.06 -0.02
C PRO A 149 8.17 17.03 -1.10
N SER A 150 6.91 16.87 -1.52
CA SER A 150 6.27 17.69 -2.55
C SER A 150 5.66 19.00 -2.03
N GLY A 151 6.03 19.42 -0.83
CA GLY A 151 5.47 20.59 -0.14
C GLY A 151 4.77 20.19 1.15
N LYS A 152 3.87 21.03 1.63
CA LYS A 152 3.11 20.81 2.86
C LYS A 152 1.63 21.03 2.58
N MET A 153 0.78 20.27 3.26
CA MET A 153 -0.66 20.49 3.22
C MET A 153 -1.06 21.48 4.33
N GLU A 154 -2.07 22.28 4.06
CA GLU A 154 -2.62 23.28 5.00
C GLU A 154 -4.12 23.12 5.13
N ILE A 155 -4.67 23.53 6.28
CA ILE A 155 -6.11 23.54 6.54
C ILE A 155 -6.61 24.97 6.51
N SER A 156 -7.53 25.26 5.58
CA SER A 156 -8.14 26.58 5.44
C SER A 156 -9.28 26.79 6.45
N GLU A 157 -9.76 28.03 6.54
CA GLU A 157 -10.91 28.41 7.37
C GLU A 157 -12.22 27.72 7.01
N LYS A 158 -12.30 27.11 5.82
CA LYS A 158 -13.45 26.29 5.38
C LYS A 158 -13.62 25.01 6.19
N CYS A 159 -12.68 24.66 7.07
CA CYS A 159 -12.72 23.43 7.84
C CYS A 159 -13.87 23.42 8.85
N ILE A 160 -14.81 22.50 8.66
CA ILE A 160 -15.97 22.31 9.55
C ILE A 160 -15.67 21.39 10.75
N GLN A 161 -14.43 21.05 10.99
CA GLN A 161 -13.98 20.23 12.13
C GLN A 161 -14.65 18.83 12.22
N CYS A 162 -15.07 18.26 11.10
CA CYS A 162 -15.74 16.93 11.05
C CYS A 162 -14.81 15.76 11.40
N LYS A 163 -13.50 15.97 11.45
CA LYS A 163 -12.45 14.97 11.79
C LYS A 163 -12.41 13.75 10.86
N LYS A 164 -13.03 13.81 9.68
CA LYS A 164 -13.02 12.70 8.71
C LYS A 164 -11.60 12.33 8.30
N CYS A 165 -10.74 13.32 8.03
CA CYS A 165 -9.33 13.14 7.69
C CYS A 165 -8.52 12.39 8.77
N ILE A 166 -8.86 12.56 10.06
CA ILE A 166 -8.22 11.81 11.15
C ILE A 166 -8.69 10.36 11.16
N ARG A 167 -10.03 10.15 11.06
CA ARG A 167 -10.61 8.80 11.24
C ARG A 167 -10.31 7.87 10.08
N GLU A 168 -10.25 8.39 8.83
CA GLU A 168 -10.19 7.54 7.64
C GLU A 168 -8.78 7.39 7.07
N ILE A 169 -7.88 8.37 7.28
CA ILE A 169 -6.51 8.27 6.75
C ILE A 169 -5.52 7.77 7.80
N GLY A 170 -5.72 8.13 9.08
CA GLY A 170 -4.78 7.82 10.15
C GLY A 170 -3.37 8.41 9.92
N CYS A 171 -3.28 9.57 9.25
CA CYS A 171 -2.02 10.24 8.98
C CYS A 171 -1.40 10.80 10.27
N PRO A 172 -0.11 10.50 10.58
CA PRO A 172 0.53 11.01 11.80
C PRO A 172 0.70 12.54 11.81
N ALA A 173 0.67 13.19 10.64
CA ALA A 173 0.75 14.63 10.51
C ALA A 173 -0.59 15.34 10.82
N ILE A 174 -1.72 14.62 10.82
CA ILE A 174 -3.02 15.24 11.14
C ILE A 174 -3.31 15.05 12.62
N ILE A 175 -3.28 16.16 13.35
CA ILE A 175 -3.38 16.19 14.82
C ILE A 175 -4.59 17.01 15.29
N LEU A 176 -4.92 16.87 16.56
CA LEU A 176 -5.80 17.79 17.26
C LEU A 176 -4.95 18.76 18.10
N LYS A 177 -4.97 20.04 17.74
CA LYS A 177 -4.33 21.11 18.48
C LYS A 177 -5.43 22.04 19.02
N ASP A 178 -5.47 22.22 20.34
CA ASP A 178 -6.50 23.01 21.02
C ASP A 178 -7.94 22.65 20.61
N GLY A 179 -8.19 21.34 20.42
CA GLY A 179 -9.49 20.80 20.01
C GLY A 179 -9.83 20.95 18.53
N LYS A 180 -9.00 21.60 17.75
CA LYS A 180 -9.15 21.78 16.29
C LYS A 180 -8.23 20.86 15.52
N VAL A 181 -8.69 20.46 14.32
CA VAL A 181 -7.86 19.68 13.39
C VAL A 181 -6.77 20.59 12.85
N ALA A 182 -5.52 20.15 12.94
CA ALA A 182 -4.35 20.86 12.43
C ALA A 182 -3.40 19.89 11.72
N ILE A 183 -2.49 20.41 10.92
CA ILE A 183 -1.42 19.63 10.30
C ILE A 183 -0.10 20.00 10.96
N ASP A 184 0.61 18.98 11.44
CA ASP A 184 2.00 19.12 11.90
C ASP A 184 2.91 19.15 10.67
N GLU A 185 3.46 20.32 10.39
CA GLU A 185 4.33 20.53 9.23
C GLU A 185 5.63 19.74 9.29
N SER A 186 6.08 19.37 10.49
CA SER A 186 7.30 18.57 10.64
C SER A 186 7.13 17.12 10.16
N LEU A 187 5.90 16.62 10.21
CA LEU A 187 5.53 15.26 9.82
C LEU A 187 4.86 15.19 8.44
N CYS A 188 4.38 16.32 7.92
CA CYS A 188 3.69 16.37 6.64
C CYS A 188 4.67 16.21 5.47
N THR A 189 4.39 15.29 4.55
CA THR A 189 5.17 15.05 3.34
C THR A 189 4.55 15.64 2.08
N GLY A 190 3.37 16.26 2.19
CA GLY A 190 2.66 16.86 1.06
C GLY A 190 2.02 15.85 0.09
N CYS A 191 1.79 14.61 0.50
CA CYS A 191 1.29 13.54 -0.38
C CYS A 191 -0.15 13.75 -0.92
N GLY A 192 -0.91 14.72 -0.41
CA GLY A 192 -2.23 15.08 -0.92
C GLY A 192 -3.38 14.13 -0.60
N LEU A 193 -3.15 12.98 0.04
CA LEU A 193 -4.20 12.00 0.30
C LEU A 193 -5.34 12.57 1.17
N CYS A 194 -5.01 13.44 2.13
CA CYS A 194 -6.00 14.07 3.00
C CYS A 194 -6.91 15.08 2.29
N SER A 195 -6.47 15.68 1.20
CA SER A 195 -7.31 16.59 0.40
C SER A 195 -8.41 15.85 -0.34
N GLN A 196 -8.13 14.63 -0.82
CA GLN A 196 -9.08 13.80 -1.57
C GLN A 196 -10.28 13.34 -0.71
N ILE A 197 -10.10 13.26 0.60
CA ILE A 197 -11.15 12.79 1.51
C ILE A 197 -11.91 13.94 2.19
N CYS A 198 -11.44 15.17 2.06
CA CYS A 198 -12.06 16.33 2.71
C CYS A 198 -13.38 16.70 2.04
N PRO A 199 -14.55 16.55 2.71
CA PRO A 199 -15.86 16.75 2.07
C PRO A 199 -16.14 18.21 1.67
N VAL A 200 -15.41 19.17 2.26
CA VAL A 200 -15.58 20.61 1.99
C VAL A 200 -14.37 21.22 1.29
N GLY A 201 -13.39 20.41 0.87
CA GLY A 201 -12.20 20.90 0.20
C GLY A 201 -11.38 21.88 1.04
N ALA A 202 -11.37 21.71 2.37
CA ALA A 202 -10.66 22.59 3.28
C ALA A 202 -9.17 22.28 3.43
N ILE A 203 -8.70 21.14 2.90
CA ILE A 203 -7.30 20.73 2.97
C ILE A 203 -6.69 20.91 1.58
N GLY A 204 -5.68 21.75 1.50
CA GLY A 204 -4.92 22.01 0.29
C GLY A 204 -3.45 22.24 0.64
N GLY A 205 -2.61 22.35 -0.37
CA GLY A 205 -1.19 22.66 -0.21
C GLY A 205 -0.64 23.24 -1.50
N ALA A 206 0.45 23.97 -1.44
CA ALA A 206 1.22 24.30 -2.61
C ALA A 206 1.84 22.99 -3.14
N CYS A 207 1.17 22.35 -4.09
CA CYS A 207 1.88 21.47 -5.00
C CYS A 207 2.87 22.38 -5.72
N ASN A 208 4.16 22.27 -5.42
CA ASN A 208 5.17 22.89 -6.27
C ASN A 208 5.03 22.21 -7.63
N GLU A 209 4.59 23.02 -8.62
CA GLU A 209 4.58 22.69 -10.04
C GLU A 209 5.96 22.25 -10.52
#